data_2624f5f473a1b9184243dab4b59ae59e
#
_entry.id   2624f5f473a1b9184243dab4b59ae59e
#
_cell.length_a   1.000
_cell.length_b   1.000
_cell.length_c   1.000
_cell.angle_alpha   90.00
_cell.angle_beta   90.00
_cell.angle_gamma   90.00
#
_symmetry.space_group_name_H-M   'P 1'
#
loop_
_entity.id
_entity.type
_entity.pdbx_description
1 polymer ?
#
loop_
_entity_poly.entity_id
_entity_poly.type
_entity_poly.pdbx_seq_one_letter_code
_entity_poly.pdbx_strand_id
1 'polypeptide(L)'
;MPVHSDEELREILDSDTIAVVGCSTSPGKAAHSVPRYLQQRGYDVVPVNPTTEEVLGERAYDSLSAVEESIDIVDVFRPSEEVAGIVDEVLARDDGDAVWLQRNIRDDEAGERVEASGRRFVQDSCLKVEHDRLV
;
A
#
# COMPACT_ATOMS: atom_id res chain seq x y z
N MET A 1 17.70 2.60 -2.86
CA MET A 1 17.71 1.90 -1.56
C MET A 1 16.34 1.99 -0.92
N PRO A 2 15.76 0.89 -0.46
CA PRO A 2 14.51 0.96 0.31
C PRO A 2 14.66 1.85 1.55
N VAL A 3 13.57 2.46 1.94
CA VAL A 3 13.53 3.35 3.10
C VAL A 3 13.77 2.54 4.39
N HIS A 4 14.66 3.00 5.24
CA HIS A 4 14.97 2.37 6.52
C HIS A 4 14.91 3.36 7.69
N SER A 5 15.04 4.67 7.45
CA SER A 5 15.09 5.63 8.54
C SER A 5 13.68 5.89 9.10
N ASP A 6 13.61 6.03 10.43
CA ASP A 6 12.35 6.35 11.10
C ASP A 6 11.80 7.71 10.66
N GLU A 7 12.67 8.66 10.37
CA GLU A 7 12.27 9.97 9.89
C GLU A 7 11.52 9.88 8.55
N GLU A 8 12.08 9.12 7.59
CA GLU A 8 11.42 8.94 6.30
C GLU A 8 10.12 8.14 6.42
N LEU A 9 10.10 7.13 7.31
CA LEU A 9 8.87 6.37 7.57
C LEU A 9 7.79 7.28 8.16
N ARG A 10 8.14 8.18 9.07
CA ARG A 10 7.19 9.15 9.61
C ARG A 10 6.63 10.08 8.54
N GLU A 11 7.48 10.50 7.60
CA GLU A 11 7.05 11.33 6.48
C GLU A 11 6.04 10.61 5.59
N ILE A 12 6.28 9.32 5.31
CA ILE A 12 5.35 8.49 4.55
C ILE A 12 4.03 8.35 5.31
N LEU A 13 4.10 8.10 6.61
CA LEU A 13 2.92 7.88 7.46
C LEU A 13 2.09 9.17 7.67
N ASP A 14 2.67 10.32 7.40
CA ASP A 14 1.96 11.60 7.42
C ASP A 14 1.26 11.82 6.08
N SER A 15 0.35 10.94 5.76
CA SER A 15 -0.40 10.89 4.51
C SER A 15 -1.89 10.74 4.82
N ASP A 16 -2.74 10.89 3.79
CA ASP A 16 -4.19 10.83 3.96
C ASP A 16 -4.82 9.58 3.37
N THR A 17 -4.40 9.18 2.16
CA THR A 17 -5.08 8.14 1.38
C THR A 17 -4.15 6.98 1.07
N ILE A 18 -4.60 5.78 1.40
CA ILE A 18 -3.85 4.54 1.21
C ILE A 18 -4.67 3.59 0.34
N ALA A 19 -4.13 3.23 -0.83
CA ALA A 19 -4.72 2.16 -1.64
C ALA A 19 -4.13 0.84 -1.16
N VAL A 20 -5.00 -0.11 -0.84
CA VAL A 20 -4.60 -1.42 -0.32
C VAL A 20 -4.83 -2.46 -1.40
N VAL A 21 -3.75 -2.90 -2.05
CA VAL A 21 -3.82 -3.90 -3.12
C VAL A 21 -3.83 -5.30 -2.50
N GLY A 22 -4.91 -6.05 -2.76
CA GLY A 22 -5.13 -7.34 -2.13
C GLY A 22 -5.87 -7.24 -0.80
N CYS A 23 -6.60 -6.15 -0.58
CA CYS A 23 -7.43 -5.96 0.61
C CYS A 23 -8.44 -7.09 0.75
N SER A 24 -8.48 -7.76 1.90
CA SER A 24 -9.27 -8.96 2.12
C SER A 24 -10.59 -8.67 2.84
N THR A 25 -11.62 -9.45 2.51
CA THR A 25 -12.89 -9.44 3.24
C THR A 25 -12.85 -10.34 4.49
N SER A 26 -11.76 -11.09 4.68
CA SER A 26 -11.65 -12.08 5.77
C SER A 26 -11.02 -11.46 7.02
N PRO A 27 -11.77 -11.28 8.12
CA PRO A 27 -11.26 -10.60 9.32
C PRO A 27 -10.04 -11.24 9.97
N GLY A 28 -9.79 -12.53 9.72
CA GLY A 28 -8.63 -13.22 10.29
C GLY A 28 -7.33 -12.98 9.58
N LYS A 29 -7.34 -12.24 8.46
CA LYS A 29 -6.14 -12.00 7.67
C LYS A 29 -5.58 -10.59 7.89
N ALA A 30 -4.25 -10.46 7.83
CA ALA A 30 -3.59 -9.16 7.92
C ALA A 30 -4.08 -8.20 6.84
N ALA A 31 -4.38 -8.72 5.64
CA ALA A 31 -4.92 -7.94 4.52
C ALA A 31 -6.32 -7.37 4.80
N HIS A 32 -6.93 -7.71 5.90
CA HIS A 32 -8.16 -7.10 6.41
C HIS A 32 -7.89 -6.28 7.68
N SER A 33 -7.17 -6.85 8.66
CA SER A 33 -6.96 -6.21 9.95
C SER A 33 -6.06 -4.97 9.87
N VAL A 34 -5.07 -4.98 9.00
CA VAL A 34 -4.19 -3.81 8.82
C VAL A 34 -4.96 -2.64 8.19
N PRO A 35 -5.67 -2.81 7.06
CA PRO A 35 -6.49 -1.72 6.52
C PRO A 35 -7.54 -1.21 7.51
N ARG A 36 -8.17 -2.10 8.27
CA ARG A 36 -9.14 -1.71 9.29
C ARG A 36 -8.50 -0.83 10.35
N TYR A 37 -7.33 -1.21 10.83
CA TYR A 37 -6.56 -0.40 11.78
C TYR A 37 -6.29 1.00 11.21
N LEU A 38 -5.87 1.09 9.94
CA LEU A 38 -5.57 2.36 9.30
C LEU A 38 -6.82 3.25 9.18
N GLN A 39 -7.97 2.65 8.83
CA GLN A 39 -9.24 3.38 8.82
C GLN A 39 -9.55 3.97 10.19
N GLN A 40 -9.34 3.19 11.24
CA GLN A 40 -9.60 3.62 12.62
C GLN A 40 -8.67 4.75 13.07
N ARG A 41 -7.55 4.92 12.40
CA ARG A 41 -6.57 5.97 12.67
C ARG A 41 -6.75 7.20 11.77
N GLY A 42 -7.82 7.25 10.99
CA GLY A 42 -8.18 8.41 10.20
C GLY A 42 -7.70 8.42 8.76
N TYR A 43 -7.06 7.33 8.30
CA TYR A 43 -6.70 7.23 6.89
C TYR A 43 -7.91 6.92 6.02
N ASP A 44 -7.90 7.45 4.81
CA ASP A 44 -8.86 7.10 3.79
C ASP A 44 -8.32 5.85 3.07
N VAL A 45 -8.93 4.70 3.32
CA VAL A 45 -8.48 3.42 2.76
C VAL A 45 -9.28 3.11 1.50
N VAL A 46 -8.57 2.90 0.39
CA VAL A 46 -9.15 2.54 -0.90
C VAL A 46 -8.81 1.08 -1.19
N PRO A 47 -9.79 0.16 -1.04
CA PRO A 47 -9.53 -1.26 -1.30
C PRO A 47 -9.38 -1.56 -2.78
N VAL A 48 -8.41 -2.42 -3.12
CA VAL A 48 -8.26 -2.96 -4.48
C VAL A 48 -8.35 -4.47 -4.39
N ASN A 49 -9.43 -5.04 -4.93
CA ASN A 49 -9.70 -6.47 -4.89
C ASN A 49 -10.66 -6.83 -6.03
N PRO A 50 -10.23 -7.63 -7.03
CA PRO A 50 -11.07 -7.94 -8.19
C PRO A 50 -12.19 -8.94 -7.90
N THR A 51 -12.24 -9.52 -6.71
CA THR A 51 -13.22 -10.57 -6.37
C THR A 51 -14.37 -10.07 -5.51
N THR A 52 -14.38 -8.80 -5.13
CA THR A 52 -15.46 -8.22 -4.33
C THR A 52 -15.73 -6.76 -4.74
N GLU A 53 -16.94 -6.29 -4.49
CA GLU A 53 -17.33 -4.91 -4.80
C GLU A 53 -17.13 -3.98 -3.59
N GLU A 54 -17.02 -4.53 -2.38
CA GLU A 54 -16.93 -3.73 -1.16
C GLU A 54 -16.07 -4.43 -0.11
N VAL A 55 -15.23 -3.66 0.57
CA VAL A 55 -14.43 -4.12 1.71
C VAL A 55 -14.43 -3.00 2.75
N LEU A 56 -14.65 -3.34 4.01
CA LEU A 56 -14.60 -2.38 5.13
C LEU A 56 -15.53 -1.16 4.95
N GLY A 57 -16.66 -1.38 4.28
CA GLY A 57 -17.62 -0.31 4.03
C GLY A 57 -17.23 0.62 2.89
N GLU A 58 -16.16 0.31 2.18
CA GLU A 58 -15.65 1.12 1.06
C GLU A 58 -15.78 0.35 -0.25
N ARG A 59 -16.02 1.08 -1.35
CA ARG A 59 -16.04 0.49 -2.68
C ARG A 59 -14.67 -0.10 -2.99
N ALA A 60 -14.63 -1.36 -3.43
CA ALA A 60 -13.40 -2.00 -3.90
C ALA A 60 -13.27 -1.86 -5.41
N TYR A 61 -12.07 -1.50 -5.86
CA TYR A 61 -11.76 -1.41 -7.29
C TYR A 61 -11.13 -2.70 -7.78
N ASP A 62 -11.32 -3.02 -9.06
CA ASP A 62 -10.79 -4.25 -9.66
C ASP A 62 -9.26 -4.21 -9.78
N SER A 63 -8.70 -3.03 -9.97
CA SER A 63 -7.27 -2.83 -10.14
C SER A 63 -6.87 -1.46 -9.63
N LEU A 64 -5.58 -1.28 -9.40
CA LEU A 64 -5.04 0.02 -9.00
C LEU A 64 -5.29 1.07 -10.09
N SER A 65 -5.20 0.66 -11.35
CA SER A 65 -5.44 1.56 -12.50
C SER A 65 -6.87 2.10 -12.54
N ALA A 66 -7.83 1.39 -11.93
CA ALA A 66 -9.22 1.82 -11.90
C ALA A 66 -9.53 2.84 -10.81
N VAL A 67 -8.63 3.02 -9.85
CA VAL A 67 -8.84 3.94 -8.72
C VAL A 67 -8.87 5.38 -9.21
N GLU A 68 -9.95 6.09 -8.90
CA GLU A 68 -10.16 7.47 -9.33
C GLU A 68 -9.64 8.49 -8.31
N GLU A 69 -9.58 8.12 -7.02
CA GLU A 69 -9.08 9.00 -5.97
C GLU A 69 -7.57 9.18 -6.08
N SER A 70 -7.08 10.31 -5.59
CA SER A 70 -5.64 10.52 -5.41
C SER A 70 -5.13 9.62 -4.29
N ILE A 71 -3.99 8.97 -4.52
CA ILE A 71 -3.39 8.01 -3.59
C ILE A 71 -2.04 8.54 -3.12
N ASP A 72 -1.77 8.42 -1.82
CA ASP A 72 -0.47 8.78 -1.24
C ASP A 72 0.42 7.54 -1.07
N ILE A 73 -0.13 6.45 -0.55
CA ILE A 73 0.59 5.20 -0.30
C ILE A 73 -0.13 4.06 -1.03
N VAL A 74 0.65 3.22 -1.71
CA VAL A 74 0.17 1.95 -2.27
C VAL A 74 0.69 0.84 -1.35
N ASP A 75 -0.20 0.25 -0.56
CA ASP A 75 0.12 -0.82 0.40
C ASP A 75 -0.21 -2.17 -0.22
N VAL A 76 0.79 -3.04 -0.38
CA VAL A 76 0.68 -4.27 -1.16
C VAL A 76 0.63 -5.50 -0.27
N PHE A 77 -0.45 -6.29 -0.42
CA PHE A 77 -0.66 -7.58 0.23
C PHE A 77 -0.67 -8.75 -0.76
N ARG A 78 -0.08 -8.58 -1.93
CA ARG A 78 -0.01 -9.64 -2.94
C ARG A 78 1.37 -10.31 -2.93
N PRO A 79 1.46 -11.55 -3.40
CA PRO A 79 2.76 -12.27 -3.45
C PRO A 79 3.82 -11.50 -4.22
N SER A 80 5.09 -11.73 -3.88
CA SER A 80 6.22 -11.00 -4.46
C SER A 80 6.25 -11.07 -5.98
N GLU A 81 5.84 -12.20 -6.58
CA GLU A 81 5.80 -12.36 -8.04
C GLU A 81 4.77 -11.47 -8.74
N GLU A 82 3.84 -10.87 -8.00
CA GLU A 82 2.85 -9.94 -8.56
C GLU A 82 3.28 -8.46 -8.45
N VAL A 83 4.34 -8.19 -7.68
CA VAL A 83 4.76 -6.81 -7.37
C VAL A 83 5.14 -6.04 -8.63
N ALA A 84 5.86 -6.66 -9.55
CA ALA A 84 6.30 -5.97 -10.79
C ALA A 84 5.12 -5.42 -11.58
N GLY A 85 4.04 -6.20 -11.71
CA GLY A 85 2.83 -5.76 -12.40
C GLY A 85 2.10 -4.64 -11.67
N ILE A 86 2.09 -4.68 -10.34
CA ILE A 86 1.49 -3.63 -9.52
C ILE A 86 2.30 -2.33 -9.67
N VAL A 87 3.62 -2.43 -9.67
CA VAL A 87 4.50 -1.27 -9.87
C VAL A 87 4.28 -0.65 -11.26
N ASP A 88 4.04 -1.46 -12.29
CA ASP A 88 3.68 -0.93 -13.61
C ASP A 88 2.45 -0.02 -13.53
N GLU A 89 1.45 -0.40 -12.75
CA GLU A 89 0.24 0.41 -12.56
C GLU A 89 0.54 1.69 -11.78
N VAL A 90 1.40 1.62 -10.75
CA VAL A 90 1.81 2.80 -9.98
C VAL A 90 2.53 3.81 -10.89
N LEU A 91 3.47 3.32 -11.69
CA LEU A 91 4.29 4.18 -12.55
C LEU A 91 3.48 4.85 -13.67
N ALA A 92 2.32 4.31 -14.00
CA ALA A 92 1.40 4.90 -14.97
C ALA A 92 0.53 6.01 -14.35
N ARG A 93 0.60 6.21 -13.03
CA ARG A 93 -0.17 7.23 -12.31
C ARG A 93 0.72 8.43 -11.99
N ASP A 94 0.09 9.58 -11.74
CA ASP A 94 0.78 10.81 -11.31
C ASP A 94 0.91 10.92 -9.79
N ASP A 95 0.31 10.00 -9.05
CA ASP A 95 0.29 9.95 -7.59
C ASP A 95 0.98 8.68 -7.08
N GLY A 96 0.68 8.23 -5.87
CA GLY A 96 1.29 7.06 -5.26
C GLY A 96 2.73 7.35 -4.84
N ASP A 97 2.91 8.34 -4.00
CA ASP A 97 4.23 8.85 -3.59
C ASP A 97 5.08 7.82 -2.88
N ALA A 98 4.46 6.79 -2.29
CA ALA A 98 5.17 5.69 -1.65
C ALA A 98 4.53 4.35 -2.02
N VAL A 99 5.38 3.35 -2.25
CA VAL A 99 4.95 1.96 -2.43
C VAL A 99 5.46 1.18 -1.23
N TRP A 100 4.55 0.48 -0.56
CA TRP A 100 4.83 -0.24 0.67
C TRP A 100 4.49 -1.71 0.49
N LEU A 101 5.50 -2.58 0.57
CA LEU A 101 5.31 -4.02 0.51
C LEU A 101 5.27 -4.57 1.94
N GLN A 102 4.20 -5.27 2.25
CA GLN A 102 3.97 -5.84 3.57
C GLN A 102 5.00 -6.93 3.89
N ARG A 103 4.98 -7.40 5.14
CA ARG A 103 5.93 -8.40 5.64
C ARG A 103 5.99 -9.63 4.73
N ASN A 104 7.20 -10.10 4.44
CA ASN A 104 7.51 -11.23 3.57
C ASN A 104 7.27 -10.97 2.07
N ILE A 105 7.00 -9.74 1.68
CA ILE A 105 6.85 -9.36 0.27
C ILE A 105 8.06 -8.51 -0.11
N ARG A 106 8.81 -8.96 -1.11
CA ARG A 106 10.04 -8.30 -1.54
C ARG A 106 10.20 -8.37 -3.06
N ASP A 107 10.71 -7.29 -3.62
CA ASP A 107 11.14 -7.25 -5.02
C ASP A 107 12.10 -6.08 -5.19
N ASP A 108 13.40 -6.37 -5.13
CA ASP A 108 14.44 -5.32 -5.18
C ASP A 108 14.44 -4.59 -6.51
N GLU A 109 14.25 -5.31 -7.63
CA GLU A 109 14.21 -4.70 -8.95
C GLU A 109 13.02 -3.76 -9.12
N ALA A 110 11.85 -4.16 -8.67
CA ALA A 110 10.67 -3.31 -8.68
C ALA A 110 10.88 -2.07 -7.81
N GLY A 111 11.52 -2.24 -6.65
CA GLY A 111 11.87 -1.13 -5.76
C GLY A 111 12.78 -0.11 -6.43
N GLU A 112 13.77 -0.56 -7.20
CA GLU A 112 14.65 0.34 -7.94
C GLU A 112 13.86 1.18 -8.95
N ARG A 113 12.88 0.57 -9.62
CA ARG A 113 12.01 1.28 -10.56
C ARG A 113 11.15 2.34 -9.85
N VAL A 114 10.63 2.01 -8.68
CA VAL A 114 9.84 2.94 -7.87
C VAL A 114 10.69 4.14 -7.48
N GLU A 115 11.89 3.90 -6.96
CA GLU A 115 12.80 4.97 -6.51
C GLU A 115 13.30 5.81 -7.68
N ALA A 116 13.55 5.20 -8.83
CA ALA A 116 13.95 5.92 -10.03
C ALA A 116 12.88 6.90 -10.51
N SER A 117 11.61 6.68 -10.17
CA SER A 117 10.50 7.57 -10.51
C SER A 117 10.38 8.76 -9.55
N GLY A 118 11.19 8.81 -8.49
CA GLY A 118 11.10 9.84 -7.44
C GLY A 118 10.22 9.46 -6.28
N ARG A 119 9.65 8.26 -6.29
CA ARG A 119 8.79 7.75 -5.21
C ARG A 119 9.63 7.04 -4.14
N ARG A 120 9.07 6.93 -2.94
CA ARG A 120 9.69 6.17 -1.85
C ARG A 120 9.25 4.71 -1.92
N PHE A 121 10.11 3.83 -1.42
CA PHE A 121 9.85 2.39 -1.42
C PHE A 121 10.20 1.77 -0.08
N VAL A 122 9.25 1.01 0.47
CA VAL A 122 9.42 0.22 1.69
C VAL A 122 9.04 -1.23 1.35
N GLN A 123 9.80 -2.20 1.84
CA GLN A 123 9.45 -3.60 1.63
C GLN A 123 9.65 -4.42 2.90
N ASP A 124 8.99 -5.57 2.97
CA ASP A 124 9.11 -6.53 4.07
C ASP A 124 8.83 -5.88 5.43
N SER A 125 7.80 -5.04 5.50
CA SER A 125 7.45 -4.31 6.73
C SER A 125 5.93 -4.20 6.86
N CYS A 126 5.43 -4.29 8.08
CA CYS A 126 4.00 -4.14 8.35
C CYS A 126 3.67 -2.67 8.61
N LEU A 127 2.81 -2.10 7.79
CA LEU A 127 2.42 -0.70 7.88
C LEU A 127 1.77 -0.38 9.24
N LYS A 128 0.92 -1.28 9.75
CA LYS A 128 0.32 -1.14 11.07
C LYS A 128 1.36 -1.10 12.19
N VAL A 129 2.34 -2.01 12.15
CA VAL A 129 3.38 -2.09 13.16
C VAL A 129 4.23 -0.80 13.16
N GLU A 130 4.61 -0.33 11.98
CA GLU A 130 5.40 0.89 11.87
C GLU A 130 4.60 2.12 12.30
N HIS A 131 3.32 2.19 11.94
CA HIS A 131 2.45 3.28 12.39
C HIS A 131 2.34 3.31 13.91
N ASP A 132 2.08 2.14 14.52
CA ASP A 132 1.94 2.02 15.97
C ASP A 132 3.24 2.40 16.70
N ARG A 133 4.38 2.10 16.10
CA ARG A 133 5.70 2.39 16.68
C ARG A 133 6.09 3.87 16.55
N LEU A 134 5.71 4.52 15.45
CA LEU A 134 6.24 5.85 15.09
C LEU A 134 5.25 7.00 15.24
N VAL A 135 3.96 6.72 15.35
CA VAL A 135 2.94 7.76 15.40
C VAL A 135 2.22 7.86 16.75
#